data_f1016b8f361e4d5e9010103c554b3e0d
#
_entry.id   f1016b8f361e4d5e9010103c554b3e0d
#
_cell.length_a   1.000
_cell.length_b   1.000
_cell.length_c   1.000
_cell.angle_alpha   90.00
_cell.angle_beta   90.00
_cell.angle_gamma   90.00
#
_symmetry.space_group_name_H-M   'P 1'
#
loop_
_entity.id
_entity.type
_entity.pdbx_description
1 polymer ?
#
loop_
_entity_poly.entity_id
_entity_poly.type
_entity_poly.pdbx_seq_one_letter_code
_entity_poly.pdbx_strand_id
1 'polypeptide(L)'
;MERVRTGRLAAAALGTLPSMIEFDDFTGLEMRVGRIVEAAPFPEARKPSYRLRIDFGPELGERSSSAQLTVTYPDPRALVGRDVVAVVNLPPRRIAGFASEVLLLGAMGEEGEVHLLRPDPPAALGLRIG
;
A
#
# COMPACT_ATOMS: atom_id res chain seq x y z
N MET A 1 -2.45 -7.66 -9.05
CA MET A 1 -1.86 -7.90 -9.02
C MET A 1 -1.36 -8.60 -8.53
N GLU A 2 -1.80 -9.14 -8.43
CA GLU A 2 -1.41 -9.64 -8.02
C GLU A 2 -0.61 -9.61 -7.81
N ARG A 3 -0.55 -9.42 -7.70
CA ARG A 3 0.18 -9.24 -7.58
C ARG A 3 1.10 -9.58 -7.81
N VAL A 4 1.40 -9.63 -8.15
CA VAL A 4 2.23 -9.92 -8.51
C VAL A 4 3.00 -10.28 -8.38
N ARG A 5 3.21 -10.66 -8.20
CA ARG A 5 3.89 -11.11 -8.05
C ARG A 5 5.15 -11.13 -8.07
N THR A 6 5.95 -11.01 -7.71
CA THR A 6 7.16 -10.78 -7.15
C THR A 6 8.33 -11.68 -7.57
N GLY A 7 8.74 -12.71 -6.93
CA GLY A 7 9.77 -13.58 -7.42
C GLY A 7 9.50 -14.05 -8.83
N ARG A 8 8.24 -14.21 -9.13
CA ARG A 8 7.85 -14.57 -10.49
C ARG A 8 8.18 -13.48 -11.49
N LEU A 9 8.08 -12.23 -11.08
CA LEU A 9 8.49 -11.13 -11.95
C LEU A 9 9.97 -11.16 -12.21
N ALA A 10 10.76 -11.49 -11.20
CA ALA A 10 12.19 -11.62 -11.40
C ALA A 10 12.49 -12.73 -12.41
N ALA A 11 11.81 -13.85 -12.28
CA ALA A 11 11.99 -14.93 -13.24
C ALA A 11 11.52 -14.52 -14.61
N ALA A 12 10.41 -13.82 -14.69
CA ALA A 12 9.89 -13.34 -15.98
C ALA A 12 10.88 -12.40 -16.64
N ALA A 13 11.61 -11.63 -15.85
CA ALA A 13 12.59 -10.70 -16.40
C ALA A 13 13.71 -11.41 -17.16
N LEU A 14 13.91 -12.70 -16.93
CA LEU A 14 14.92 -13.44 -17.64
C LEU A 14 14.53 -13.77 -19.07
N GLY A 15 13.28 -13.71 -19.41
CA GLY A 15 12.85 -14.05 -20.74
C GLY A 15 11.48 -13.59 -21.13
N THR A 16 10.66 -13.24 -20.17
CA THR A 16 9.29 -12.86 -20.46
C THR A 16 8.90 -11.63 -19.67
N LEU A 17 8.06 -10.84 -20.26
CA LEU A 17 7.43 -9.72 -19.58
C LEU A 17 6.01 -10.13 -19.22
N PRO A 18 5.43 -9.50 -18.17
CA PRO A 18 4.01 -9.70 -17.92
C PRO A 18 3.18 -9.33 -19.15
N SER A 19 1.99 -9.92 -19.23
CA SER A 19 1.07 -9.57 -20.30
C SER A 19 0.77 -8.09 -20.29
N MET A 20 0.60 -7.53 -21.49
CA MET A 20 0.20 -6.13 -21.62
C MET A 20 -1.22 -5.96 -21.11
N ILE A 21 -1.46 -4.87 -20.44
CA ILE A 21 -2.81 -4.48 -20.04
C ILE A 21 -3.22 -3.25 -20.82
N GLU A 22 -4.51 -2.98 -20.84
CA GLU A 22 -5.02 -1.78 -21.48
C GLU A 22 -4.80 -0.57 -20.59
N PHE A 23 -4.63 0.58 -21.20
CA PHE A 23 -4.46 1.82 -20.46
C PHE A 23 -5.66 2.09 -19.53
N ASP A 24 -6.85 1.69 -19.96
CA ASP A 24 -8.05 1.86 -19.14
C ASP A 24 -7.98 1.05 -17.84
N ASP A 25 -7.26 -0.08 -17.85
CA ASP A 25 -7.07 -0.84 -16.61
C ASP A 25 -6.27 -0.03 -15.60
N PHE A 26 -5.27 0.70 -16.07
CA PHE A 26 -4.47 1.54 -15.19
C PHE A 26 -5.28 2.75 -14.72
N THR A 27 -6.00 3.41 -15.61
CA THR A 27 -6.78 4.59 -15.20
C THR A 27 -7.98 4.23 -14.34
N GLY A 28 -8.37 2.95 -14.33
CA GLY A 28 -9.39 2.48 -13.42
C GLY A 28 -8.94 2.44 -11.98
N LEU A 29 -7.64 2.39 -11.72
CA LEU A 29 -7.14 2.47 -10.36
C LEU A 29 -7.17 3.90 -9.88
N GLU A 30 -7.69 4.10 -8.68
CA GLU A 30 -7.71 5.42 -8.05
C GLU A 30 -6.63 5.43 -6.99
N MET A 31 -5.47 6.03 -7.32
CA MET A 31 -4.35 6.09 -6.39
C MET A 31 -4.22 7.52 -5.87
N ARG A 32 -4.07 7.67 -4.56
CA ARG A 32 -4.04 8.98 -3.91
C ARG A 32 -2.91 9.07 -2.91
N VAL A 33 -2.44 10.29 -2.70
CA VAL A 33 -1.45 10.59 -1.68
C VAL A 33 -2.14 10.63 -0.33
N GLY A 34 -1.57 9.94 0.67
CA GLY A 34 -2.06 9.96 2.03
C GLY A 34 -0.92 10.11 3.02
N ARG A 35 -1.28 10.24 4.29
CA ARG A 35 -0.31 10.30 5.37
C ARG A 35 -0.76 9.38 6.48
N ILE A 36 0.14 8.53 6.95
CA ILE A 36 -0.16 7.65 8.07
C ILE A 36 -0.26 8.48 9.32
N VAL A 37 -1.42 8.41 9.99
CA VAL A 37 -1.64 9.17 11.23
C VAL A 37 -1.68 8.27 12.45
N GLU A 38 -1.92 6.96 12.27
CA GLU A 38 -1.86 5.98 13.35
C GLU A 38 -1.29 4.68 12.81
N ALA A 39 -0.50 4.01 13.64
CA ALA A 39 0.04 2.71 13.31
C ALA A 39 0.14 1.89 14.60
N ALA A 40 -0.39 0.67 14.56
CA ALA A 40 -0.40 -0.21 15.73
C ALA A 40 -0.18 -1.66 15.29
N PRO A 41 0.39 -2.49 16.16
CA PRO A 41 0.50 -3.91 15.86
C PRO A 41 -0.87 -4.53 15.63
N PHE A 42 -0.90 -5.58 14.82
CA PHE A 42 -2.13 -6.30 14.51
C PHE A 42 -1.91 -7.79 14.85
N PRO A 43 -1.92 -8.15 16.13
CA PRO A 43 -1.59 -9.52 16.53
C PRO A 43 -2.58 -10.55 16.05
N GLU A 44 -3.82 -10.16 15.76
CA GLU A 44 -4.85 -11.09 15.30
C GLU A 44 -4.68 -11.49 13.84
N ALA A 45 -3.86 -10.76 13.07
CA ALA A 45 -3.62 -11.10 11.68
C ALA A 45 -2.74 -12.35 11.60
N ARG A 46 -2.94 -13.14 10.53
CA ARG A 46 -2.16 -14.36 10.34
C ARG A 46 -0.69 -14.12 10.20
N LYS A 47 -0.33 -13.07 9.46
CA LYS A 47 1.06 -12.69 9.24
C LYS A 47 1.33 -11.40 9.98
N PRO A 48 2.59 -11.20 10.42
CA PRO A 48 2.94 -9.96 11.11
C PRO A 48 2.53 -8.76 10.28
N SER A 49 1.70 -7.90 10.86
CA SER A 49 1.10 -6.78 10.16
C SER A 49 0.89 -5.62 11.12
N TYR A 50 0.64 -4.45 10.54
CA TYR A 50 0.20 -3.28 11.30
C TYR A 50 -1.20 -2.89 10.85
N ARG A 51 -1.99 -2.37 11.78
CA ARG A 51 -3.22 -1.66 11.47
C ARG A 51 -2.87 -0.19 11.35
N LEU A 52 -3.32 0.42 10.28
CA LEU A 52 -2.97 1.80 9.97
C LEU A 52 -4.22 2.61 9.76
N ARG A 53 -4.12 3.90 10.12
CA ARG A 53 -5.11 4.90 9.74
C ARG A 53 -4.37 5.95 8.92
N ILE A 54 -4.95 6.30 7.78
CA ILE A 54 -4.29 7.13 6.77
C ILE A 54 -5.21 8.27 6.41
N ASP A 55 -4.68 9.49 6.45
CA ASP A 55 -5.40 10.71 6.11
C ASP A 55 -5.15 11.04 4.65
N PHE A 56 -6.22 11.09 3.86
CA PHE A 56 -6.16 11.43 2.43
C PHE A 56 -6.67 12.84 2.14
N GLY A 57 -6.76 13.68 3.17
CA GLY A 57 -7.24 15.04 3.00
C GLY A 57 -8.74 15.15 3.20
N PRO A 58 -9.28 16.38 3.11
CA PRO A 58 -10.67 16.63 3.51
C PRO A 58 -11.70 15.96 2.59
N GLU A 59 -11.35 15.70 1.33
CA GLU A 59 -12.30 15.12 0.41
C GLU A 59 -12.53 13.64 0.69
N LEU A 60 -11.45 12.88 0.83
CA LEU A 60 -11.51 11.43 1.04
C LEU A 60 -11.53 11.06 2.53
N GLY A 61 -10.98 11.91 3.38
CA GLY A 61 -10.93 11.67 4.81
C GLY A 61 -9.94 10.57 5.18
N GLU A 62 -10.16 10.01 6.36
CA GLU A 62 -9.28 8.95 6.87
C GLU A 62 -9.81 7.59 6.50
N ARG A 63 -8.91 6.71 6.16
CA ARG A 63 -9.21 5.32 5.81
C ARG A 63 -8.28 4.39 6.57
N SER A 64 -8.72 3.16 6.76
CA SER A 64 -7.94 2.15 7.45
C SER A 64 -7.26 1.22 6.46
N SER A 65 -6.15 0.62 6.88
CA SER A 65 -5.45 -0.38 6.09
C SER A 65 -4.71 -1.33 7.00
N SER A 66 -4.51 -2.54 6.53
CA SER A 66 -3.61 -3.50 7.17
C SER A 66 -2.47 -3.77 6.20
N ALA A 67 -1.24 -3.73 6.69
CA ALA A 67 -0.09 -3.89 5.82
C ALA A 67 1.04 -4.64 6.53
N GLN A 68 1.74 -5.48 5.76
CA GLN A 68 2.84 -6.29 6.27
C GLN A 68 4.13 -5.49 6.17
N LEU A 69 4.31 -4.56 7.08
CA LEU A 69 5.42 -3.62 7.07
C LEU A 69 6.46 -3.86 8.16
N THR A 70 6.29 -4.96 8.93
CA THR A 70 7.08 -5.14 10.15
C THR A 70 8.56 -5.41 9.88
N VAL A 71 8.90 -5.94 8.72
CA VAL A 71 10.31 -6.24 8.39
C VAL A 71 11.09 -4.95 8.17
N THR A 72 10.57 -4.08 7.32
CA THR A 72 11.26 -2.83 6.98
C THR A 72 11.08 -1.77 8.06
N TYR A 73 9.93 -1.79 8.72
CA TYR A 73 9.58 -0.79 9.73
C TYR A 73 9.27 -1.51 11.05
N PRO A 74 10.31 -1.96 11.78
CA PRO A 74 10.06 -2.76 12.99
C PRO A 74 9.41 -1.98 14.12
N ASP A 75 9.51 -0.66 14.12
CA ASP A 75 8.84 0.19 15.11
C ASP A 75 7.68 0.91 14.43
N PRO A 76 6.43 0.57 14.77
CA PRO A 76 5.28 1.21 14.11
C PRO A 76 5.25 2.73 14.31
N ARG A 77 5.86 3.24 15.39
CA ARG A 77 5.88 4.68 15.61
C ARG A 77 6.63 5.43 14.52
N ALA A 78 7.57 4.76 13.86
CA ALA A 78 8.33 5.39 12.78
C ALA A 78 7.47 5.59 11.53
N LEU A 79 6.32 4.97 11.45
CA LEU A 79 5.42 5.12 10.31
C LEU A 79 4.54 6.36 10.41
N VAL A 80 4.26 6.82 11.63
CA VAL A 80 3.36 7.97 11.81
C VAL A 80 4.01 9.22 11.24
N GLY A 81 3.26 9.93 10.40
CA GLY A 81 3.76 11.12 9.72
C GLY A 81 4.34 10.88 8.35
N ARG A 82 4.45 9.60 7.92
CA ARG A 82 4.95 9.31 6.58
C ARG A 82 3.88 9.53 5.54
N ASP A 83 4.27 10.17 4.44
CA ASP A 83 3.41 10.22 3.27
C ASP A 83 3.52 8.90 2.52
N VAL A 84 2.41 8.49 1.92
CA VAL A 84 2.30 7.22 1.22
C VAL A 84 1.45 7.40 -0.02
N VAL A 85 1.44 6.37 -0.86
CA VAL A 85 0.54 6.26 -2.00
C VAL A 85 -0.31 5.03 -1.78
N ALA A 86 -1.62 5.15 -1.98
CA ALA A 86 -2.52 4.01 -1.78
C ALA A 86 -3.59 3.98 -2.86
N VAL A 87 -4.03 2.77 -3.20
CA VAL A 87 -5.19 2.56 -4.06
C VAL A 87 -6.42 2.63 -3.16
N VAL A 88 -7.36 3.52 -3.50
CA VAL A 88 -8.48 3.81 -2.62
C VAL A 88 -9.81 3.29 -3.16
N ASN A 89 -9.82 2.68 -4.34
CA ASN A 89 -11.07 2.20 -4.93
C ASN A 89 -11.11 0.68 -5.14
N LEU A 90 -10.40 -0.06 -4.29
CA LEU A 90 -10.55 -1.51 -4.24
C LEU A 90 -11.61 -1.87 -3.20
N PRO A 91 -12.30 -3.00 -3.37
CA PRO A 91 -13.21 -3.46 -2.32
C PRO A 91 -12.47 -3.69 -1.01
N PRO A 92 -13.03 -3.29 0.12
CA PRO A 92 -12.38 -3.53 1.42
C PRO A 92 -12.19 -5.02 1.67
N ARG A 93 -11.10 -5.37 2.35
CA ARG A 93 -10.82 -6.73 2.77
C ARG A 93 -11.00 -6.83 4.28
N ARG A 94 -11.62 -7.93 4.70
CA ARG A 94 -11.74 -8.21 6.13
C ARG A 94 -10.60 -9.12 6.56
N ILE A 95 -9.85 -8.68 7.56
CA ILE A 95 -8.73 -9.43 8.13
C ILE A 95 -8.96 -9.47 9.62
N ALA A 96 -9.28 -10.66 10.15
CA ALA A 96 -9.58 -10.83 11.58
C ALA A 96 -10.61 -9.79 12.07
N GLY A 97 -11.65 -9.53 11.25
CA GLY A 97 -12.70 -8.59 11.61
C GLY A 97 -12.39 -7.13 11.32
N PHE A 98 -11.14 -6.80 10.98
CA PHE A 98 -10.72 -5.43 10.69
C PHE A 98 -10.90 -5.16 9.19
N ALA A 99 -11.52 -4.04 8.87
CA ALA A 99 -11.73 -3.67 7.47
C ALA A 99 -10.50 -2.92 6.96
N SER A 100 -9.79 -3.54 5.99
CA SER A 100 -8.69 -2.90 5.30
C SER A 100 -9.27 -2.26 4.04
N GLU A 101 -9.39 -0.95 4.04
CA GLU A 101 -10.13 -0.21 3.03
C GLU A 101 -9.27 0.20 1.85
N VAL A 102 -7.98 0.42 2.05
CA VAL A 102 -7.09 0.89 1.01
C VAL A 102 -5.84 0.02 0.96
N LEU A 103 -5.17 0.03 -0.19
CA LEU A 103 -3.97 -0.75 -0.41
C LEU A 103 -2.77 0.17 -0.56
N LEU A 104 -1.85 0.10 0.40
CA LEU A 104 -0.59 0.84 0.30
C LEU A 104 0.29 0.25 -0.78
N LEU A 105 1.00 1.12 -1.48
CA LEU A 105 1.95 0.71 -2.51
C LEU A 105 3.37 0.76 -1.97
N GLY A 106 4.15 -0.23 -2.35
CA GLY A 106 5.54 -0.29 -1.93
C GLY A 106 6.35 -1.18 -2.84
N ALA A 107 7.65 -0.94 -2.86
CA ALA A 107 8.59 -1.81 -3.55
C ALA A 107 8.85 -3.01 -2.67
N MET A 108 8.59 -4.20 -3.19
CA MET A 108 8.62 -5.44 -2.42
C MET A 108 9.87 -6.24 -2.74
N GLY A 109 10.63 -6.60 -1.71
CA GLY A 109 11.80 -7.44 -1.87
C GLY A 109 11.51 -8.89 -1.56
N GLU A 110 12.52 -9.73 -1.78
CA GLU A 110 12.34 -11.18 -1.66
C GLU A 110 12.33 -11.65 -0.22
N GLU A 111 12.78 -10.81 0.70
CA GLU A 111 12.86 -11.20 2.12
C GLU A 111 11.75 -10.56 2.94
N GLY A 112 10.68 -10.15 2.27
CA GLY A 112 9.54 -9.58 2.97
C GLY A 112 9.64 -8.09 3.22
N GLU A 113 10.74 -7.45 2.77
CA GLU A 113 10.85 -6.01 2.95
C GLU A 113 9.91 -5.28 1.99
N VAL A 114 9.34 -4.18 2.46
CA VAL A 114 8.44 -3.35 1.69
C VAL A 114 8.87 -1.91 1.88
N HIS A 115 9.31 -1.28 0.79
CA HIS A 115 9.71 0.13 0.82
C HIS A 115 8.54 0.96 0.34
N LEU A 116 7.94 1.71 1.24
CA LEU A 116 6.75 2.49 0.93
C LEU A 116 7.07 3.57 -0.10
N LEU A 117 6.14 3.77 -1.03
CA LEU A 117 6.27 4.82 -2.04
C LEU A 117 5.71 6.12 -1.50
N ARG A 118 6.31 7.23 -1.90
CA ARG A 118 5.81 8.55 -1.57
C ARG A 118 6.17 9.53 -2.69
N PRO A 119 5.42 10.62 -2.82
CA PRO A 119 5.80 11.65 -3.80
C PRO A 119 7.10 12.36 -3.41
N ASP A 120 7.85 12.75 -4.42
CA ASP A 120 9.07 13.53 -4.24
C ASP A 120 9.08 14.62 -5.32
N PRO A 121 9.00 15.91 -4.96
CA PRO A 121 8.87 16.44 -3.59
C PRO A 121 7.52 16.10 -2.97
N PRO A 122 7.37 16.39 -1.68
CA PRO A 122 6.09 16.11 -1.02
C PRO A 122 4.93 16.80 -1.71
N ALA A 123 3.79 16.16 -1.71
CA ALA A 123 2.58 16.61 -2.39
C ALA A 123 1.43 16.71 -1.41
N ALA A 124 0.41 17.48 -1.76
CA ALA A 124 -0.76 17.63 -0.93
C ALA A 124 -1.50 16.30 -0.77
N LEU A 125 -2.09 16.09 0.39
CA LEU A 125 -2.87 14.88 0.64
C LEU A 125 -4.09 14.88 -0.27
N GLY A 126 -4.40 13.70 -0.82
CA GLY A 126 -5.52 13.51 -1.71
C GLY A 126 -5.21 13.71 -3.18
N LEU A 127 -4.02 14.17 -3.54
CA LEU A 127 -3.67 14.32 -4.95
C LEU A 127 -3.66 12.95 -5.62
N ARG A 128 -4.15 12.93 -6.85
CA ARG A 128 -4.21 11.72 -7.64
C ARG A 128 -2.86 11.41 -8.26
N ILE A 129 -2.53 10.12 -8.25
CA ILE A 129 -1.36 9.59 -8.96
C ILE A 129 -1.82 9.20 -10.35
N GLY A 130 -1.12 9.63 -11.34
CA GLY A 130 -1.49 9.35 -12.73
C GLY A 130 -0.36 8.89 -13.60
#